data_36ff18a95599a9f3f95705b4fae114a3
#
_entry.id   36ff18a95599a9f3f95705b4fae114a3
#
_cell.length_a   1.000
_cell.length_b   1.000
_cell.length_c   1.000
_cell.angle_alpha   90.00
_cell.angle_beta   90.00
_cell.angle_gamma   90.00
#
_symmetry.space_group_name_H-M   'P 1'
#
loop_
_entity.id
_entity.type
_entity.pdbx_description
1 polymer ?
#
loop_
_entity_poly.entity_id
_entity_poly.type
_entity_poly.pdbx_seq_one_letter_code
_entity_poly.pdbx_strand_id
1 'polypeptide(L)'
;MTTVDLSGQVALVTGASRGIGRAIAQELAKQGAKVIGTATSESGANAISEYLGNGGKGVVLDVNDAARSVELIDEIQKEFGAVSILVNNAGITQDQLAMRMKDEEWDSVIATNLTAVGRLSRAVLRGMMKAKTGRIINITSVVGSSGNAGQMNYAAAKAGVAGMSRALAREIGSRNITVNCIAPGFIDTDMTKTLSEQQIAALLQQVPLGRLGAAEDVAAAVSFLASPQASYITGTTLHVNGGMYMN
;
A
#
# COMPACT_ATOMS: atom_id res chain seq x y z
N MET A 1 10.59 -19.89 15.67
CA MET A 1 10.33 -18.86 14.63
C MET A 1 10.38 -17.52 15.32
N THR A 2 11.31 -16.66 14.95
CA THR A 2 11.33 -15.27 15.47
C THR A 2 10.11 -14.56 14.91
N THR A 3 9.13 -14.30 15.74
CA THR A 3 7.96 -13.45 15.39
C THR A 3 8.45 -12.05 15.09
N VAL A 4 7.89 -11.42 14.06
CA VAL A 4 8.12 -9.98 13.80
C VAL A 4 7.60 -9.22 15.03
N ASP A 5 8.41 -8.31 15.56
CA ASP A 5 8.02 -7.41 16.64
C ASP A 5 8.11 -5.97 16.14
N LEU A 6 6.96 -5.29 16.12
CA LEU A 6 6.81 -3.89 15.72
C LEU A 6 6.38 -3.01 16.92
N SER A 7 6.59 -3.49 18.14
CA SER A 7 6.27 -2.72 19.35
C SER A 7 6.98 -1.36 19.32
N GLY A 8 6.26 -0.31 19.67
CA GLY A 8 6.75 1.07 19.64
C GLY A 8 6.80 1.71 18.24
N GLN A 9 6.45 0.99 17.18
CA GLN A 9 6.33 1.57 15.84
C GLN A 9 4.95 2.20 15.63
N VAL A 10 4.91 3.30 14.87
CA VAL A 10 3.67 3.98 14.47
C VAL A 10 3.48 3.78 12.96
N ALA A 11 2.41 3.09 12.58
CA ALA A 11 2.12 2.75 11.20
C ALA A 11 0.93 3.56 10.66
N LEU A 12 1.10 4.21 9.51
CA LEU A 12 0.02 4.81 8.73
C LEU A 12 -0.30 3.92 7.53
N VAL A 13 -1.53 3.41 7.44
CA VAL A 13 -2.00 2.56 6.34
C VAL A 13 -3.15 3.25 5.62
N THR A 14 -2.95 3.63 4.36
CA THR A 14 -4.01 4.28 3.59
C THR A 14 -4.97 3.25 2.97
N GLY A 15 -6.29 3.59 2.93
CA GLY A 15 -7.30 2.69 2.37
C GLY A 15 -7.47 1.40 3.16
N ALA A 16 -7.54 1.50 4.50
CA ALA A 16 -7.56 0.35 5.42
C ALA A 16 -8.97 -0.18 5.74
N SER A 17 -10.04 0.34 5.13
CA SER A 17 -11.41 -0.06 5.48
C SER A 17 -11.76 -1.49 5.06
N ARG A 18 -11.11 -2.05 4.03
CA ARG A 18 -11.39 -3.38 3.49
C ARG A 18 -10.19 -3.99 2.76
N GLY A 19 -10.33 -5.24 2.31
CA GLY A 19 -9.40 -5.95 1.43
C GLY A 19 -7.97 -5.94 1.95
N ILE A 20 -7.02 -5.71 1.05
CA ILE A 20 -5.58 -5.72 1.34
C ILE A 20 -5.22 -4.73 2.46
N GLY A 21 -5.74 -3.50 2.41
CA GLY A 21 -5.42 -2.48 3.42
C GLY A 21 -5.87 -2.85 4.83
N ARG A 22 -7.04 -3.49 4.96
CA ARG A 22 -7.53 -4.02 6.24
C ARG A 22 -6.63 -5.13 6.77
N ALA A 23 -6.29 -6.11 5.91
CA ALA A 23 -5.42 -7.22 6.31
C ALA A 23 -4.03 -6.70 6.76
N ILE A 24 -3.47 -5.73 6.03
CA ILE A 24 -2.20 -5.07 6.41
C ILE A 24 -2.32 -4.40 7.78
N ALA A 25 -3.36 -3.60 8.00
CA ALA A 25 -3.56 -2.88 9.25
C ALA A 25 -3.70 -3.84 10.43
N GLN A 26 -4.46 -4.92 10.27
CA GLN A 26 -4.63 -5.97 11.28
C GLN A 26 -3.32 -6.70 11.56
N GLU A 27 -2.55 -7.06 10.54
CA GLU A 27 -1.28 -7.78 10.72
C GLU A 27 -0.25 -6.90 11.42
N LEU A 28 -0.09 -5.61 11.04
CA LEU A 28 0.82 -4.70 11.72
C LEU A 28 0.43 -4.46 13.19
N ALA A 29 -0.87 -4.33 13.48
CA ALA A 29 -1.36 -4.20 14.84
C ALA A 29 -1.11 -5.47 15.68
N LYS A 30 -1.32 -6.66 15.10
CA LYS A 30 -1.01 -7.95 15.72
C LYS A 30 0.46 -8.10 16.06
N GLN A 31 1.36 -7.49 15.26
CA GLN A 31 2.80 -7.45 15.51
C GLN A 31 3.23 -6.35 16.49
N GLY A 32 2.30 -5.64 17.11
CA GLY A 32 2.56 -4.65 18.15
C GLY A 32 2.68 -3.19 17.69
N ALA A 33 2.53 -2.90 16.40
CA ALA A 33 2.53 -1.51 15.93
C ALA A 33 1.25 -0.77 16.36
N LYS A 34 1.37 0.54 16.65
CA LYS A 34 0.22 1.44 16.72
C LYS A 34 -0.19 1.83 15.32
N VAL A 35 -1.38 1.40 14.88
CA VAL A 35 -1.82 1.57 13.49
C VAL A 35 -2.84 2.69 13.37
N ILE A 36 -2.59 3.63 12.46
CA ILE A 36 -3.57 4.59 11.99
C ILE A 36 -3.99 4.16 10.59
N GLY A 37 -5.22 3.70 10.45
CA GLY A 37 -5.80 3.32 9.17
C GLY A 37 -6.68 4.42 8.61
N THR A 38 -6.66 4.66 7.28
CA THR A 38 -7.52 5.68 6.70
C THR A 38 -8.61 5.11 5.80
N ALA A 39 -9.72 5.82 5.75
CA ALA A 39 -10.83 5.61 4.82
C ALA A 39 -11.37 6.96 4.33
N THR A 40 -12.10 6.96 3.22
CA THR A 40 -12.70 8.18 2.66
C THR A 40 -14.03 8.58 3.32
N SER A 41 -14.57 7.75 4.23
CA SER A 41 -15.83 8.01 4.92
C SER A 41 -15.71 7.77 6.42
N GLU A 42 -16.57 8.44 7.19
CA GLU A 42 -16.68 8.26 8.64
C GLU A 42 -17.02 6.81 9.01
N SER A 43 -17.95 6.18 8.27
CA SER A 43 -18.30 4.78 8.51
C SER A 43 -17.10 3.85 8.31
N GLY A 44 -16.26 4.12 7.29
CA GLY A 44 -15.03 3.38 7.08
C GLY A 44 -14.00 3.61 8.19
N ALA A 45 -13.83 4.85 8.66
CA ALA A 45 -12.93 5.16 9.76
C ALA A 45 -13.39 4.51 11.08
N ASN A 46 -14.69 4.53 11.36
CA ASN A 46 -15.27 3.87 12.54
C ASN A 46 -15.06 2.35 12.50
N ALA A 47 -15.29 1.70 11.34
CA ALA A 47 -15.03 0.28 11.16
C ALA A 47 -13.55 -0.08 11.36
N ILE A 48 -12.61 0.79 10.94
CA ILE A 48 -11.18 0.62 11.19
C ILE A 48 -10.89 0.68 12.69
N SER A 49 -11.44 1.67 13.40
CA SER A 49 -11.26 1.82 14.86
C SER A 49 -11.80 0.60 15.60
N GLU A 50 -12.95 0.08 15.17
CA GLU A 50 -13.58 -1.11 15.76
C GLU A 50 -12.68 -2.34 15.65
N TYR A 51 -12.18 -2.69 14.44
CA TYR A 51 -11.38 -3.90 14.28
C TYR A 51 -9.96 -3.77 14.81
N LEU A 52 -9.41 -2.55 14.93
CA LEU A 52 -8.08 -2.32 15.53
C LEU A 52 -8.14 -2.30 17.06
N GLY A 53 -9.27 -1.91 17.66
CA GLY A 53 -9.41 -1.77 19.10
C GLY A 53 -8.26 -0.94 19.71
N ASN A 54 -7.59 -1.50 20.71
CA ASN A 54 -6.45 -0.83 21.37
C ASN A 54 -5.19 -0.75 20.47
N GLY A 55 -5.15 -1.48 19.34
CA GLY A 55 -4.02 -1.50 18.40
C GLY A 55 -3.92 -0.25 17.52
N GLY A 56 -4.97 0.57 17.44
CA GLY A 56 -4.95 1.75 16.58
C GLY A 56 -6.26 2.49 16.48
N LYS A 57 -6.38 3.32 15.46
CA LYS A 57 -7.62 4.05 15.14
C LYS A 57 -7.81 4.27 13.65
N GLY A 58 -9.04 4.46 13.23
CA GLY A 58 -9.41 4.90 11.89
C GLY A 58 -9.56 6.42 11.82
N VAL A 59 -9.17 6.98 10.67
CA VAL A 59 -9.27 8.42 10.39
C VAL A 59 -9.80 8.62 8.98
N VAL A 60 -10.63 9.65 8.79
CA VAL A 60 -11.08 10.05 7.46
C VAL A 60 -9.96 10.77 6.72
N LEU A 61 -9.62 10.27 5.55
CA LEU A 61 -8.65 10.88 4.64
C LEU A 61 -8.98 10.53 3.19
N ASP A 62 -9.23 11.54 2.37
CA ASP A 62 -9.00 11.44 0.94
C ASP A 62 -7.52 11.74 0.68
N VAL A 63 -6.78 10.77 0.13
CA VAL A 63 -5.35 10.92 -0.15
C VAL A 63 -5.05 12.01 -1.20
N ASN A 64 -6.06 12.44 -1.97
CA ASN A 64 -5.95 13.55 -2.91
C ASN A 64 -5.99 14.92 -2.22
N ASP A 65 -6.52 15.00 -1.00
CA ASP A 65 -6.44 16.22 -0.19
C ASP A 65 -5.02 16.39 0.37
N ALA A 66 -4.29 17.32 -0.26
CA ALA A 66 -2.89 17.57 0.07
C ALA A 66 -2.72 18.19 1.46
N ALA A 67 -3.59 19.14 1.81
CA ALA A 67 -3.53 19.86 3.09
C ALA A 67 -3.87 18.88 4.23
N ARG A 68 -4.97 18.17 4.10
CA ARG A 68 -5.42 17.19 5.10
C ARG A 68 -4.40 16.06 5.30
N SER A 69 -3.72 15.63 4.24
CA SER A 69 -2.65 14.61 4.34
C SER A 69 -1.50 15.06 5.23
N VAL A 70 -1.08 16.32 5.14
CA VAL A 70 -0.01 16.89 5.97
C VAL A 70 -0.49 17.08 7.41
N GLU A 71 -1.67 17.66 7.60
CA GLU A 71 -2.28 17.85 8.92
C GLU A 71 -2.41 16.52 9.68
N LEU A 72 -2.87 15.46 9.01
CA LEU A 72 -2.99 14.13 9.63
C LEU A 72 -1.63 13.61 10.13
N ILE A 73 -0.56 13.78 9.36
CA ILE A 73 0.77 13.35 9.79
C ILE A 73 1.24 14.14 11.02
N ASP A 74 0.96 15.45 11.07
CA ASP A 74 1.27 16.28 12.24
C ASP A 74 0.43 15.89 13.47
N GLU A 75 -0.85 15.56 13.29
CA GLU A 75 -1.72 15.02 14.34
C GLU A 75 -1.17 13.69 14.89
N ILE A 76 -0.83 12.75 14.00
CA ILE A 76 -0.23 11.46 14.39
C ILE A 76 1.05 11.69 15.17
N GLN A 77 1.91 12.60 14.69
CA GLN A 77 3.18 12.88 15.35
C GLN A 77 3.01 13.46 16.76
N LYS A 78 1.98 14.27 16.97
CA LYS A 78 1.67 14.83 18.30
C LYS A 78 1.11 13.80 19.26
N GLU A 79 0.28 12.89 18.77
CA GLU A 79 -0.46 11.93 19.61
C GLU A 79 0.33 10.64 19.88
N PHE A 80 1.01 10.10 18.85
CA PHE A 80 1.65 8.78 18.89
C PHE A 80 3.17 8.81 18.64
N GLY A 81 3.71 9.94 18.20
CA GLY A 81 5.08 10.01 17.72
C GLY A 81 5.18 9.95 16.19
N ALA A 82 6.41 10.04 15.69
CA ALA A 82 6.65 10.07 14.25
C ALA A 82 6.16 8.78 13.57
N VAL A 83 5.50 8.92 12.41
CA VAL A 83 5.18 7.78 11.56
C VAL A 83 6.47 7.09 11.16
N SER A 84 6.68 5.88 11.64
CA SER A 84 7.86 5.06 11.34
C SER A 84 7.61 4.03 10.22
N ILE A 85 6.34 3.69 9.97
CA ILE A 85 5.92 2.80 8.88
C ILE A 85 4.82 3.50 8.09
N LEU A 86 5.05 3.75 6.80
CA LEU A 86 4.03 4.23 5.87
C LEU A 86 3.69 3.13 4.88
N VAL A 87 2.42 2.76 4.80
CA VAL A 87 1.90 1.85 3.77
C VAL A 87 0.94 2.61 2.87
N ASN A 88 1.39 2.93 1.67
CA ASN A 88 0.57 3.52 0.62
C ASN A 88 -0.20 2.41 -0.10
N ASN A 89 -1.43 2.14 0.36
CA ASN A 89 -2.30 1.10 -0.20
C ASN A 89 -3.53 1.68 -0.91
N ALA A 90 -4.02 2.86 -0.53
CA ALA A 90 -5.17 3.47 -1.20
C ALA A 90 -4.95 3.58 -2.72
N GLY A 91 -5.96 3.23 -3.48
CA GLY A 91 -5.92 3.27 -4.93
C GLY A 91 -7.27 3.03 -5.57
N ILE A 92 -7.39 3.45 -6.82
CA ILE A 92 -8.59 3.29 -7.65
C ILE A 92 -8.20 2.70 -9.01
N THR A 93 -9.18 2.14 -9.70
CA THR A 93 -9.12 1.81 -11.13
C THR A 93 -10.19 2.57 -11.89
N GLN A 94 -9.89 2.94 -13.13
CA GLN A 94 -10.81 3.49 -14.12
C GLN A 94 -10.46 2.83 -15.44
N ASP A 95 -10.97 1.60 -15.60
CA ASP A 95 -10.60 0.72 -16.71
C ASP A 95 -11.33 1.14 -17.98
N GLN A 96 -10.55 1.47 -19.03
CA GLN A 96 -11.09 1.85 -20.32
C GLN A 96 -10.04 1.59 -21.42
N LEU A 97 -10.49 1.15 -22.60
CA LEU A 97 -9.62 1.02 -23.75
C LEU A 97 -9.01 2.37 -24.13
N ALA A 98 -7.73 2.39 -24.51
CA ALA A 98 -6.97 3.63 -24.76
C ALA A 98 -7.66 4.62 -25.69
N MET A 99 -8.32 4.13 -26.75
CA MET A 99 -9.06 4.99 -27.70
C MET A 99 -10.31 5.65 -27.13
N ARG A 100 -10.80 5.19 -25.99
CA ARG A 100 -12.02 5.68 -25.34
C ARG A 100 -11.76 6.31 -23.96
N MET A 101 -10.53 6.17 -23.46
CA MET A 101 -10.14 6.72 -22.15
C MET A 101 -10.21 8.23 -22.20
N LYS A 102 -10.93 8.80 -21.24
CA LYS A 102 -11.03 10.26 -21.07
C LYS A 102 -9.89 10.77 -20.21
N ASP A 103 -9.53 12.03 -20.39
CA ASP A 103 -8.46 12.68 -19.60
C ASP A 103 -8.80 12.67 -18.09
N GLU A 104 -10.07 12.83 -17.73
CA GLU A 104 -10.49 12.78 -16.32
C GLU A 104 -10.30 11.41 -15.69
N GLU A 105 -10.49 10.31 -16.47
CA GLU A 105 -10.25 8.94 -16.02
C GLU A 105 -8.76 8.68 -15.84
N TRP A 106 -7.93 9.22 -16.74
CA TRP A 106 -6.48 9.21 -16.61
C TRP A 106 -6.03 9.98 -15.37
N ASP A 107 -6.42 11.26 -15.27
CA ASP A 107 -5.96 12.17 -14.23
C ASP A 107 -6.35 11.70 -12.83
N SER A 108 -7.56 11.18 -12.65
CA SER A 108 -8.02 10.66 -11.35
C SER A 108 -7.18 9.47 -10.87
N VAL A 109 -6.81 8.56 -11.78
CA VAL A 109 -5.97 7.41 -11.46
C VAL A 109 -4.54 7.84 -11.15
N ILE A 110 -3.96 8.75 -11.94
CA ILE A 110 -2.62 9.29 -11.67
C ILE A 110 -2.60 10.08 -10.36
N ALA A 111 -3.60 10.91 -10.11
CA ALA A 111 -3.70 11.69 -8.88
C ALA A 111 -3.68 10.78 -7.64
N THR A 112 -4.54 9.76 -7.61
CA THR A 112 -4.70 8.87 -6.46
C THR A 112 -3.55 7.87 -6.34
N ASN A 113 -3.20 7.18 -7.44
CA ASN A 113 -2.30 6.02 -7.37
C ASN A 113 -0.82 6.38 -7.48
N LEU A 114 -0.47 7.61 -7.89
CA LEU A 114 0.92 8.05 -8.04
C LEU A 114 1.20 9.35 -7.28
N THR A 115 0.46 10.42 -7.57
CA THR A 115 0.75 11.74 -6.99
C THR A 115 0.56 11.75 -5.48
N ALA A 116 -0.54 11.18 -4.98
CA ALA A 116 -0.82 11.09 -3.55
C ALA A 116 0.23 10.22 -2.82
N VAL A 117 0.67 9.10 -3.43
CA VAL A 117 1.75 8.25 -2.90
C VAL A 117 3.04 9.03 -2.72
N GLY A 118 3.45 9.80 -3.74
CA GLY A 118 4.64 10.65 -3.67
C GLY A 118 4.52 11.74 -2.60
N ARG A 119 3.32 12.32 -2.46
CA ARG A 119 3.04 13.36 -1.46
C ARG A 119 3.13 12.82 -0.03
N LEU A 120 2.44 11.72 0.27
CA LEU A 120 2.48 11.10 1.59
C LEU A 120 3.89 10.59 1.94
N SER A 121 4.60 9.99 0.98
CA SER A 121 5.98 9.57 1.18
C SER A 121 6.88 10.75 1.59
N ARG A 122 6.78 11.91 0.93
CA ARG A 122 7.54 13.11 1.30
C ARG A 122 7.15 13.66 2.67
N ALA A 123 5.86 13.63 3.01
CA ALA A 123 5.35 14.22 4.24
C ALA A 123 5.89 13.51 5.50
N VAL A 124 6.09 12.18 5.46
CA VAL A 124 6.65 11.43 6.60
C VAL A 124 8.17 11.55 6.74
N LEU A 125 8.89 12.01 5.69
CA LEU A 125 10.36 12.00 5.69
C LEU A 125 10.98 12.81 6.82
N ARG A 126 10.44 13.98 7.14
CA ARG A 126 11.00 14.82 8.20
C ARG A 126 11.06 14.09 9.55
N GLY A 127 9.99 13.37 9.91
CA GLY A 127 9.94 12.55 11.12
C GLY A 127 10.90 11.38 11.07
N MET A 128 10.90 10.61 9.97
CA MET A 128 11.76 9.45 9.77
C MET A 128 13.25 9.83 9.77
N MET A 129 13.62 10.92 9.09
CA MET A 129 15.01 11.41 9.03
C MET A 129 15.50 11.86 10.41
N LYS A 130 14.66 12.52 11.21
CA LYS A 130 15.00 12.90 12.59
C LYS A 130 15.18 11.68 13.48
N ALA A 131 14.32 10.66 13.32
CA ALA A 131 14.41 9.39 14.05
C ALA A 131 15.53 8.47 13.55
N LYS A 132 16.10 8.72 12.36
CA LYS A 132 17.08 7.88 11.66
C LYS A 132 16.56 6.43 11.48
N THR A 133 15.28 6.29 11.22
CA THR A 133 14.63 5.01 10.92
C THR A 133 13.30 5.28 10.20
N GLY A 134 12.92 4.39 9.30
CA GLY A 134 11.64 4.46 8.60
C GLY A 134 11.46 3.33 7.60
N ARG A 135 10.21 3.02 7.32
CA ARG A 135 9.79 2.00 6.34
C ARG A 135 8.68 2.58 5.49
N ILE A 136 8.92 2.76 4.20
CA ILE A 136 7.90 3.18 3.23
C ILE A 136 7.61 1.98 2.33
N ILE A 137 6.37 1.51 2.33
CA ILE A 137 5.94 0.34 1.58
C ILE A 137 4.79 0.77 0.68
N ASN A 138 4.98 0.67 -0.63
CA ASN A 138 4.02 1.08 -1.62
C ASN A 138 3.35 -0.14 -2.25
N ILE A 139 2.04 -0.25 -2.14
CA ILE A 139 1.29 -1.33 -2.80
C ILE A 139 1.10 -0.95 -4.28
N THR A 140 1.85 -1.63 -5.11
CA THR A 140 1.78 -1.51 -6.56
C THR A 140 0.83 -2.56 -7.15
N SER A 141 1.17 -3.20 -8.25
CA SER A 141 0.44 -4.29 -8.87
C SER A 141 1.35 -5.03 -9.85
N VAL A 142 1.08 -6.29 -10.08
CA VAL A 142 1.65 -7.03 -11.21
C VAL A 142 1.43 -6.31 -12.54
N VAL A 143 0.29 -5.62 -12.69
CA VAL A 143 -0.07 -4.83 -13.89
C VAL A 143 0.93 -3.70 -14.16
N GLY A 144 1.56 -3.14 -13.14
CA GLY A 144 2.61 -2.15 -13.33
C GLY A 144 3.88 -2.69 -14.01
N SER A 145 4.07 -4.02 -14.01
CA SER A 145 5.19 -4.69 -14.66
C SER A 145 4.78 -5.38 -15.98
N SER A 146 3.64 -6.07 -15.98
CA SER A 146 3.17 -6.83 -17.15
C SER A 146 2.33 -6.02 -18.14
N GLY A 147 1.72 -4.92 -17.69
CA GLY A 147 0.63 -4.27 -18.39
C GLY A 147 -0.66 -5.08 -18.33
N ASN A 148 -1.79 -4.45 -18.66
CA ASN A 148 -3.07 -5.10 -18.87
C ASN A 148 -3.91 -4.24 -19.82
N ALA A 149 -4.61 -4.87 -20.77
CA ALA A 149 -5.50 -4.17 -21.69
C ALA A 149 -6.61 -3.43 -20.91
N GLY A 150 -6.87 -2.19 -21.30
CA GLY A 150 -7.85 -1.33 -20.61
C GLY A 150 -7.34 -0.64 -19.35
N GLN A 151 -6.11 -0.87 -18.93
CA GLN A 151 -5.54 -0.31 -17.70
C GLN A 151 -4.28 0.55 -17.94
N MET A 152 -4.24 1.28 -19.07
CA MET A 152 -3.08 2.10 -19.41
C MET A 152 -2.72 3.11 -18.30
N ASN A 153 -3.71 3.82 -17.73
CA ASN A 153 -3.57 4.75 -16.63
C ASN A 153 -3.07 4.06 -15.33
N TYR A 154 -3.68 2.94 -14.98
CA TYR A 154 -3.33 2.18 -13.77
C TYR A 154 -1.93 1.57 -13.87
N ALA A 155 -1.59 0.97 -15.03
CA ALA A 155 -0.26 0.43 -15.28
C ALA A 155 0.81 1.52 -15.20
N ALA A 156 0.57 2.69 -15.84
CA ALA A 156 1.46 3.83 -15.78
C ALA A 156 1.69 4.33 -14.35
N ALA A 157 0.61 4.47 -13.56
CA ALA A 157 0.69 4.90 -12.17
C ALA A 157 1.51 3.92 -11.32
N LYS A 158 1.21 2.61 -11.41
CA LYS A 158 1.89 1.57 -10.60
C LYS A 158 3.35 1.37 -11.01
N ALA A 159 3.68 1.48 -12.29
CA ALA A 159 5.07 1.52 -12.76
C ALA A 159 5.80 2.79 -12.28
N GLY A 160 5.13 3.94 -12.33
CA GLY A 160 5.65 5.21 -11.83
C GLY A 160 6.00 5.17 -10.34
N VAL A 161 5.15 4.54 -9.51
CA VAL A 161 5.43 4.33 -8.08
C VAL A 161 6.70 3.50 -7.89
N ALA A 162 6.90 2.43 -8.66
CA ALA A 162 8.12 1.63 -8.56
C ALA A 162 9.38 2.43 -8.95
N GLY A 163 9.31 3.25 -10.00
CA GLY A 163 10.38 4.17 -10.40
C GLY A 163 10.70 5.20 -9.31
N MET A 164 9.66 5.88 -8.80
CA MET A 164 9.77 6.83 -7.70
C MET A 164 10.37 6.20 -6.44
N SER A 165 9.95 4.99 -6.10
CA SER A 165 10.45 4.27 -4.90
C SER A 165 11.95 4.00 -4.99
N ARG A 166 12.46 3.61 -6.17
CA ARG A 166 13.90 3.41 -6.40
C ARG A 166 14.71 4.71 -6.25
N ALA A 167 14.18 5.81 -6.78
CA ALA A 167 14.83 7.13 -6.64
C ALA A 167 14.90 7.56 -5.18
N LEU A 168 13.77 7.47 -4.47
CA LEU A 168 13.68 7.85 -3.06
C LEU A 168 14.57 6.94 -2.17
N ALA A 169 14.61 5.63 -2.44
CA ALA A 169 15.48 4.69 -1.72
C ALA A 169 16.96 5.09 -1.80
N ARG A 170 17.42 5.55 -2.96
CA ARG A 170 18.81 6.05 -3.14
C ARG A 170 19.06 7.32 -2.35
N GLU A 171 18.09 8.22 -2.29
CA GLU A 171 18.22 9.52 -1.62
C GLU A 171 18.31 9.40 -0.10
N ILE A 172 17.49 8.54 0.50
CA ILE A 172 17.32 8.51 1.96
C ILE A 172 17.87 7.26 2.65
N GLY A 173 18.43 6.31 1.91
CA GLY A 173 18.94 5.04 2.46
C GLY A 173 20.01 5.23 3.54
N SER A 174 20.86 6.26 3.42
CA SER A 174 21.87 6.62 4.43
C SER A 174 21.28 6.97 5.81
N ARG A 175 19.98 7.18 5.90
CA ARG A 175 19.26 7.47 7.14
C ARG A 175 18.56 6.24 7.74
N ASN A 176 18.89 5.03 7.29
CA ASN A 176 18.22 3.78 7.70
C ASN A 176 16.71 3.80 7.39
N ILE A 177 16.34 4.47 6.29
CA ILE A 177 14.95 4.49 5.79
C ILE A 177 14.92 3.64 4.53
N THR A 178 14.07 2.61 4.52
CA THR A 178 13.88 1.76 3.35
C THR A 178 12.59 2.14 2.60
N VAL A 179 12.64 2.03 1.28
CA VAL A 179 11.49 2.29 0.41
C VAL A 179 11.34 1.13 -0.54
N ASN A 180 10.25 0.37 -0.40
CA ASN A 180 10.00 -0.83 -1.19
C ASN A 180 8.60 -0.84 -1.75
N CYS A 181 8.40 -1.63 -2.80
CA CYS A 181 7.10 -1.90 -3.39
C CYS A 181 6.70 -3.35 -3.12
N ILE A 182 5.40 -3.58 -2.98
CA ILE A 182 4.79 -4.91 -3.09
C ILE A 182 3.89 -4.88 -4.31
N ALA A 183 4.05 -5.87 -5.20
CA ALA A 183 3.25 -6.02 -6.40
C ALA A 183 2.34 -7.26 -6.27
N PRO A 184 1.10 -7.10 -5.77
CA PRO A 184 0.14 -8.17 -5.74
C PRO A 184 -0.26 -8.61 -7.15
N GLY A 185 -0.57 -9.91 -7.30
CA GLY A 185 -1.31 -10.44 -8.42
C GLY A 185 -2.82 -10.34 -8.20
N PHE A 186 -3.56 -11.37 -8.62
CA PHE A 186 -5.00 -11.47 -8.35
C PHE A 186 -5.23 -11.92 -6.91
N ILE A 187 -5.78 -11.02 -6.10
CA ILE A 187 -6.07 -11.23 -4.68
C ILE A 187 -7.58 -11.35 -4.49
N ASP A 188 -8.02 -12.35 -3.72
CA ASP A 188 -9.43 -12.51 -3.35
C ASP A 188 -9.86 -11.36 -2.44
N THR A 189 -10.61 -10.45 -3.03
CA THR A 189 -11.15 -9.26 -2.39
C THR A 189 -12.57 -9.02 -2.90
N ASP A 190 -13.27 -8.02 -2.38
CA ASP A 190 -14.60 -7.67 -2.87
C ASP A 190 -14.62 -7.36 -4.39
N MET A 191 -13.49 -6.92 -4.95
CA MET A 191 -13.36 -6.67 -6.38
C MET A 191 -13.40 -7.96 -7.21
N THR A 192 -12.81 -9.03 -6.73
CA THR A 192 -12.76 -10.32 -7.44
C THR A 192 -14.04 -11.14 -7.25
N LYS A 193 -14.80 -10.91 -6.17
CA LYS A 193 -16.09 -11.57 -5.91
C LYS A 193 -17.19 -11.23 -6.93
N THR A 194 -17.01 -10.16 -7.70
CA THR A 194 -17.94 -9.78 -8.77
C THR A 194 -17.69 -10.51 -10.09
N LEU A 195 -16.58 -11.26 -10.18
CA LEU A 195 -16.21 -12.01 -11.39
C LEU A 195 -17.01 -13.33 -11.48
N SER A 196 -17.36 -13.72 -12.70
CA SER A 196 -17.96 -15.03 -12.95
C SER A 196 -16.94 -16.16 -12.77
N GLU A 197 -17.42 -17.40 -12.53
CA GLU A 197 -16.55 -18.58 -12.42
C GLU A 197 -15.66 -18.77 -13.65
N GLN A 198 -16.17 -18.49 -14.85
CA GLN A 198 -15.40 -18.56 -16.08
C GLN A 198 -14.26 -17.53 -16.13
N GLN A 199 -14.52 -16.31 -15.66
CA GLN A 199 -13.47 -15.27 -15.55
C GLN A 199 -12.41 -15.66 -14.52
N ILE A 200 -12.84 -16.18 -13.37
CA ILE A 200 -11.90 -16.68 -12.34
C ILE A 200 -11.06 -17.82 -12.90
N ALA A 201 -11.66 -18.80 -13.59
CA ALA A 201 -10.94 -19.90 -14.20
C ALA A 201 -9.89 -19.41 -15.23
N ALA A 202 -10.24 -18.42 -16.07
CA ALA A 202 -9.32 -17.83 -17.02
C ALA A 202 -8.14 -17.09 -16.34
N LEU A 203 -8.40 -16.40 -15.22
CA LEU A 203 -7.36 -15.76 -14.42
C LEU A 203 -6.41 -16.78 -13.78
N LEU A 204 -6.96 -17.87 -13.25
CA LEU A 204 -6.17 -18.92 -12.59
C LEU A 204 -5.23 -19.65 -13.57
N GLN A 205 -5.54 -19.71 -14.86
CA GLN A 205 -4.63 -20.25 -15.88
C GLN A 205 -3.32 -19.44 -15.99
N GLN A 206 -3.32 -18.17 -15.56
CA GLN A 206 -2.14 -17.31 -15.58
C GLN A 206 -1.34 -17.38 -14.28
N VAL A 207 -1.84 -18.09 -13.25
CA VAL A 207 -1.23 -18.16 -11.91
C VAL A 207 -0.65 -19.56 -11.67
N PRO A 208 0.68 -19.74 -11.72
CA PRO A 208 1.32 -21.04 -11.50
C PRO A 208 0.93 -21.74 -10.19
N LEU A 209 0.67 -21.00 -9.11
CA LEU A 209 0.20 -21.59 -7.84
C LEU A 209 -1.26 -22.04 -7.87
N GLY A 210 -2.01 -21.81 -8.98
CA GLY A 210 -3.36 -22.33 -9.20
C GLY A 210 -4.45 -21.78 -8.27
N ARG A 211 -4.19 -20.71 -7.53
CA ARG A 211 -5.16 -20.06 -6.65
C ARG A 211 -5.05 -18.54 -6.71
N LEU A 212 -6.11 -17.85 -6.35
CA LEU A 212 -6.04 -16.45 -6.00
C LEU A 212 -5.18 -16.28 -4.72
N GLY A 213 -4.47 -15.18 -4.61
CA GLY A 213 -3.82 -14.81 -3.36
C GLY A 213 -4.87 -14.36 -2.33
N ALA A 214 -4.60 -14.55 -1.06
CA ALA A 214 -5.36 -13.94 0.02
C ALA A 214 -4.79 -12.55 0.37
N ALA A 215 -5.62 -11.67 0.94
CA ALA A 215 -5.14 -10.39 1.43
C ALA A 215 -4.03 -10.55 2.49
N GLU A 216 -4.07 -11.64 3.24
CA GLU A 216 -3.08 -12.04 4.23
C GLU A 216 -1.72 -12.40 3.61
N ASP A 217 -1.69 -12.94 2.38
CA ASP A 217 -0.43 -13.19 1.65
C ASP A 217 0.34 -11.87 1.43
N VAL A 218 -0.41 -10.80 1.11
CA VAL A 218 0.15 -9.44 0.95
C VAL A 218 0.52 -8.83 2.29
N ALA A 219 -0.32 -8.98 3.31
CA ALA A 219 -0.09 -8.44 4.65
C ALA A 219 1.16 -9.03 5.29
N ALA A 220 1.42 -10.33 5.12
CA ALA A 220 2.65 -10.99 5.59
C ALA A 220 3.91 -10.39 4.94
N ALA A 221 3.86 -10.12 3.63
CA ALA A 221 4.97 -9.49 2.93
C ALA A 221 5.22 -8.04 3.40
N VAL A 222 4.13 -7.27 3.67
CA VAL A 222 4.23 -5.93 4.27
C VAL A 222 4.85 -6.00 5.65
N SER A 223 4.39 -6.90 6.52
CA SER A 223 4.92 -7.10 7.86
C SER A 223 6.43 -7.41 7.83
N PHE A 224 6.86 -8.29 6.93
CA PHE A 224 8.28 -8.58 6.73
C PHE A 224 9.07 -7.32 6.32
N LEU A 225 8.62 -6.58 5.30
CA LEU A 225 9.32 -5.36 4.85
C LEU A 225 9.29 -4.23 5.88
N ALA A 226 8.31 -4.21 6.77
CA ALA A 226 8.22 -3.26 7.88
C ALA A 226 9.19 -3.60 9.03
N SER A 227 9.65 -4.83 9.10
CA SER A 227 10.43 -5.37 10.22
C SER A 227 11.93 -5.04 10.15
N PRO A 228 12.67 -5.19 11.27
CA PRO A 228 14.13 -5.08 11.28
C PRO A 228 14.83 -6.12 10.38
N GLN A 229 14.20 -7.29 10.13
CA GLN A 229 14.77 -8.34 9.29
C GLN A 229 14.94 -7.90 7.82
N ALA A 230 14.14 -6.92 7.37
CA ALA A 230 14.24 -6.33 6.04
C ALA A 230 15.12 -5.06 5.99
N SER A 231 15.92 -4.77 7.00
CA SER A 231 16.69 -3.52 7.11
C SER A 231 17.72 -3.32 5.97
N TYR A 232 18.11 -4.38 5.27
CA TYR A 232 19.03 -4.32 4.13
C TYR A 232 18.33 -4.46 2.77
N ILE A 233 16.98 -4.34 2.76
CA ILE A 233 16.15 -4.42 1.56
C ILE A 233 15.56 -3.04 1.28
N THR A 234 16.00 -2.40 0.18
CA THR A 234 15.45 -1.11 -0.25
C THR A 234 15.49 -0.96 -1.78
N GLY A 235 14.53 -0.25 -2.33
CA GLY A 235 14.39 -0.02 -3.77
C GLY A 235 13.86 -1.22 -4.55
N THR A 236 13.44 -2.29 -3.88
CA THR A 236 12.92 -3.50 -4.53
C THR A 236 11.41 -3.45 -4.76
N THR A 237 10.95 -4.27 -5.70
CA THR A 237 9.55 -4.64 -5.84
C THR A 237 9.42 -6.12 -5.53
N LEU A 238 8.78 -6.45 -4.40
CA LEU A 238 8.48 -7.82 -4.02
C LEU A 238 7.17 -8.24 -4.66
N HIS A 239 7.24 -9.24 -5.55
CA HIS A 239 6.09 -9.79 -6.23
C HIS A 239 5.37 -10.81 -5.34
N VAL A 240 4.05 -10.57 -5.06
CA VAL A 240 3.16 -11.46 -4.30
C VAL A 240 2.00 -11.83 -5.23
N ASN A 241 2.27 -12.67 -6.23
CA ASN A 241 1.39 -12.89 -7.37
C ASN A 241 1.22 -14.35 -7.79
N GLY A 242 1.66 -15.30 -6.96
CA GLY A 242 1.53 -16.73 -7.28
C GLY A 242 2.32 -17.20 -8.51
N GLY A 243 3.34 -16.43 -8.92
CA GLY A 243 4.15 -16.73 -10.11
C GLY A 243 3.57 -16.15 -11.42
N MET A 244 2.50 -15.36 -11.36
CA MET A 244 1.91 -14.73 -12.54
C MET A 244 2.89 -13.83 -13.31
N TYR A 245 3.82 -13.22 -12.62
CA TYR A 245 4.93 -12.47 -13.20
C TYR A 245 6.22 -12.82 -12.43
N MET A 246 7.27 -13.13 -13.17
CA MET A 246 8.60 -13.47 -12.66
C MET A 246 9.63 -12.57 -13.35
N ASN A 247 10.53 -11.95 -12.58
CA ASN A 247 11.64 -11.11 -13.07
C ASN A 247 12.98 -11.55 -12.48
#